data_a4fa2ade76d1c7ee2038ef98e838fded
#
_entry.id   a4fa2ade76d1c7ee2038ef98e838fded
#
_cell.length_a   1.000
_cell.length_b   1.000
_cell.length_c   1.000
_cell.angle_alpha   90.00
_cell.angle_beta   90.00
_cell.angle_gamma   90.00
#
_symmetry.space_group_name_H-M   'P 1'
#
loop_
_entity.id
_entity.type
_entity.pdbx_description
1 polymer ?
#
loop_
_entity_poly.entity_id
_entity_poly.type
_entity_poly.pdbx_seq_one_letter_code
_entity_poly.pdbx_strand_id
1 'polypeptide(L)'
;MEEADKALQSAGREKLSFYDAGNPNGYLVDRNGQWSAAAANEYMTTALTSYNENKGNMIELVICNNDGMAEGAISALNTAGYNTGKEGSTTVPVFGVDATAAAVELIGSGKMAGTVKQDAEGLAGAVVRLVTNAVSGNALDSDLEGYKADESVFKIRIPYAKYTG
;
A
#
# COMPACT_ATOMS: atom_id res chain seq x y z
N MET A 1 -10.29 3.33 -2.75
CA MET A 1 -10.95 3.62 -4.04
C MET A 1 -11.79 4.90 -3.98
N GLU A 2 -12.79 5.01 -3.11
CA GLU A 2 -13.72 6.16 -3.06
C GLU A 2 -13.04 7.54 -2.96
N GLU A 3 -12.05 7.71 -2.10
CA GLU A 3 -11.32 8.99 -1.96
C GLU A 3 -10.46 9.29 -3.20
N ALA A 4 -9.86 8.27 -3.82
CA ALA A 4 -9.12 8.44 -5.06
C ALA A 4 -10.06 8.84 -6.21
N ASP A 5 -11.25 8.24 -6.29
CA ASP A 5 -12.26 8.58 -7.28
C ASP A 5 -12.75 10.02 -7.14
N LYS A 6 -12.98 10.49 -5.90
CA LYS A 6 -13.32 11.90 -5.61
C LYS A 6 -12.23 12.85 -6.09
N ALA A 7 -10.95 12.52 -5.81
CA ALA A 7 -9.83 13.34 -6.24
C ALA A 7 -9.70 13.39 -7.76
N LEU A 8 -9.83 12.25 -8.44
CA LEU A 8 -9.81 12.16 -9.91
C LEU A 8 -10.94 12.95 -10.54
N GLN A 9 -12.17 12.80 -10.05
CA GLN A 9 -13.33 13.54 -10.54
C GLN A 9 -13.17 15.06 -10.34
N SER A 10 -12.61 15.49 -9.19
CA SER A 10 -12.31 16.89 -8.95
C SER A 10 -11.27 17.45 -9.92
N ALA A 11 -10.39 16.60 -10.44
CA ALA A 11 -9.41 16.93 -11.47
C ALA A 11 -9.94 16.76 -12.91
N GLY A 12 -11.25 16.50 -13.09
CA GLY A 12 -11.87 16.28 -14.40
C GLY A 12 -11.46 14.95 -15.06
N ARG A 13 -11.04 13.97 -14.28
CA ARG A 13 -10.63 12.64 -14.76
C ARG A 13 -11.68 11.57 -14.44
N GLU A 14 -11.61 10.47 -15.18
CA GLU A 14 -12.48 9.32 -14.95
C GLU A 14 -12.14 8.61 -13.61
N LYS A 15 -13.10 7.88 -13.08
CA LYS A 15 -12.92 7.05 -11.88
C LYS A 15 -12.01 5.87 -12.17
N LEU A 16 -11.41 5.35 -11.10
CA LEU A 16 -10.69 4.09 -11.18
C LEU A 16 -11.65 2.95 -11.53
N SER A 17 -11.20 2.06 -12.39
CA SER A 17 -11.90 0.81 -12.68
C SER A 17 -10.94 -0.36 -12.46
N PHE A 18 -11.46 -1.47 -11.95
CA PHE A 18 -10.66 -2.68 -11.83
C PHE A 18 -10.49 -3.29 -13.23
N TYR A 19 -9.28 -3.74 -13.55
CA TYR A 19 -8.92 -4.20 -14.89
C TYR A 19 -9.74 -5.42 -15.38
N ASP A 20 -10.18 -6.27 -14.47
CA ASP A 20 -10.99 -7.46 -14.74
C ASP A 20 -12.45 -7.20 -14.36
N ALA A 21 -13.27 -6.84 -15.35
CA ALA A 21 -14.70 -6.61 -15.16
C ALA A 21 -15.47 -7.88 -14.75
N GLY A 22 -14.90 -9.07 -14.93
CA GLY A 22 -15.46 -10.35 -14.48
C GLY A 22 -15.27 -10.59 -12.97
N ASN A 23 -14.42 -9.82 -12.31
CA ASN A 23 -14.20 -9.91 -10.86
C ASN A 23 -15.08 -8.89 -10.10
N PRO A 24 -16.21 -9.33 -9.51
CA PRO A 24 -17.15 -8.41 -8.84
C PRO A 24 -16.59 -7.80 -7.55
N ASN A 25 -15.51 -8.36 -7.00
CA ASN A 25 -14.88 -7.83 -5.80
C ASN A 25 -14.03 -6.58 -6.08
N GLY A 26 -13.53 -6.41 -7.32
CA GLY A 26 -12.64 -5.31 -7.67
C GLY A 26 -11.26 -5.36 -7.00
N TYR A 27 -10.82 -6.55 -6.54
CA TYR A 27 -9.48 -6.79 -5.98
C TYR A 27 -9.10 -8.27 -6.10
N LEU A 28 -7.79 -8.54 -5.93
CA LEU A 28 -7.23 -9.88 -5.90
C LEU A 28 -6.82 -10.25 -4.48
N VAL A 29 -6.93 -11.53 -4.13
CA VAL A 29 -6.63 -12.05 -2.79
C VAL A 29 -5.52 -13.09 -2.89
N ASP A 30 -4.49 -12.99 -2.05
CA ASP A 30 -3.57 -14.10 -1.83
C ASP A 30 -4.35 -15.29 -1.26
N ARG A 31 -4.52 -16.33 -2.05
CA ARG A 31 -5.33 -17.52 -1.70
C ARG A 31 -4.77 -18.30 -0.51
N ASN A 32 -3.48 -18.10 -0.22
CA ASN A 32 -2.83 -18.70 0.95
C ASN A 32 -2.95 -17.82 2.20
N GLY A 33 -3.52 -16.63 2.08
CA GLY A 33 -3.72 -15.71 3.20
C GLY A 33 -2.43 -15.14 3.81
N GLN A 34 -1.31 -15.21 3.08
CA GLN A 34 0.01 -14.84 3.62
C GLN A 34 0.46 -13.43 3.21
N TRP A 35 -0.35 -12.72 2.45
CA TRP A 35 -0.03 -11.36 1.97
C TRP A 35 1.34 -11.30 1.26
N SER A 36 1.60 -12.30 0.39
CA SER A 36 2.93 -12.62 -0.10
C SER A 36 3.30 -11.88 -1.38
N ALA A 37 4.59 -11.55 -1.50
CA ALA A 37 5.19 -11.06 -2.75
C ALA A 37 4.99 -12.03 -3.91
N ALA A 38 5.03 -13.35 -3.63
CA ALA A 38 4.88 -14.38 -4.65
C ALA A 38 3.49 -14.34 -5.31
N ALA A 39 2.41 -14.20 -4.51
CA ALA A 39 1.06 -14.09 -5.05
C ALA A 39 0.88 -12.82 -5.90
N ALA A 40 1.40 -11.67 -5.44
CA ALA A 40 1.35 -10.43 -6.20
C ALA A 40 2.13 -10.50 -7.51
N ASN A 41 3.30 -11.16 -7.51
CA ASN A 41 4.09 -11.40 -8.71
C ASN A 41 3.33 -12.27 -9.73
N GLU A 42 2.72 -13.37 -9.29
CA GLU A 42 1.92 -14.27 -10.14
C GLU A 42 0.73 -13.53 -10.76
N TYR A 43 -0.02 -12.77 -9.96
CA TYR A 43 -1.16 -12.00 -10.45
C TYR A 43 -0.74 -10.93 -11.45
N MET A 44 0.34 -10.19 -11.17
CA MET A 44 0.83 -9.17 -12.07
C MET A 44 1.35 -9.77 -13.37
N THR A 45 2.12 -10.87 -13.30
CA THR A 45 2.58 -11.62 -14.48
C THR A 45 1.41 -12.05 -15.33
N THR A 46 0.37 -12.61 -14.72
CA THR A 46 -0.86 -13.03 -15.44
C THR A 46 -1.57 -11.83 -16.08
N ALA A 47 -1.75 -10.73 -15.35
CA ALA A 47 -2.40 -9.53 -15.87
C ALA A 47 -1.64 -8.97 -17.08
N LEU A 48 -0.31 -8.91 -17.03
CA LEU A 48 0.53 -8.40 -18.12
C LEU A 48 0.47 -9.23 -19.41
N THR A 49 -0.01 -10.48 -19.37
CA THR A 49 -0.26 -11.25 -20.60
C THR A 49 -1.39 -10.66 -21.45
N SER A 50 -2.33 -9.97 -20.81
CA SER A 50 -3.54 -9.44 -21.44
C SER A 50 -3.59 -7.91 -21.45
N TYR A 51 -2.94 -7.26 -20.49
CA TYR A 51 -2.96 -5.81 -20.28
C TYR A 51 -1.53 -5.25 -20.33
N ASN A 52 -1.14 -4.74 -21.50
CA ASN A 52 0.20 -4.24 -21.76
C ASN A 52 0.19 -3.19 -22.88
N GLU A 53 1.31 -2.45 -23.05
CA GLU A 53 1.43 -1.40 -24.06
C GLU A 53 1.17 -1.89 -25.49
N ASN A 54 1.67 -3.07 -25.84
CA ASN A 54 1.50 -3.63 -27.19
C ASN A 54 0.03 -3.87 -27.56
N LYS A 55 -0.83 -4.01 -26.55
CA LYS A 55 -2.27 -4.20 -26.72
C LYS A 55 -3.07 -2.90 -26.56
N GLY A 56 -2.40 -1.81 -26.18
CA GLY A 56 -3.05 -0.51 -26.01
C GLY A 56 -3.99 -0.44 -24.80
N ASN A 57 -3.84 -1.33 -23.82
CA ASN A 57 -4.70 -1.44 -22.64
C ASN A 57 -3.89 -1.67 -21.36
N MET A 58 -2.74 -1.00 -21.22
CA MET A 58 -1.83 -1.16 -20.09
C MET A 58 -2.52 -0.93 -18.74
N ILE A 59 -2.10 -1.69 -17.73
CA ILE A 59 -2.44 -1.40 -16.33
C ILE A 59 -1.84 -0.03 -15.97
N GLU A 60 -2.67 0.88 -15.46
CA GLU A 60 -2.27 2.27 -15.18
C GLU A 60 -1.94 2.52 -13.71
N LEU A 61 -2.33 1.62 -12.81
CA LEU A 61 -2.14 1.76 -11.37
C LEU A 61 -2.15 0.39 -10.68
N VAL A 62 -1.26 0.21 -9.72
CA VAL A 62 -1.22 -0.97 -8.83
C VAL A 62 -1.27 -0.49 -7.38
N ILE A 63 -2.22 -1.01 -6.61
CA ILE A 63 -2.34 -0.73 -5.17
C ILE A 63 -2.23 -2.07 -4.43
N CYS A 64 -1.25 -2.16 -3.54
CA CYS A 64 -0.98 -3.34 -2.74
C CYS A 64 -1.26 -3.07 -1.26
N ASN A 65 -1.70 -4.10 -0.53
CA ASN A 65 -2.00 -3.98 0.89
C ASN A 65 -0.75 -3.93 1.79
N ASN A 66 0.42 -4.33 1.26
CA ASN A 66 1.70 -4.15 1.93
C ASN A 66 2.83 -3.98 0.90
N ASP A 67 4.00 -3.56 1.36
CA ASP A 67 5.18 -3.33 0.53
C ASP A 67 5.73 -4.62 -0.08
N GLY A 68 5.68 -5.75 0.64
CA GLY A 68 6.12 -7.04 0.09
C GLY A 68 5.32 -7.44 -1.15
N MET A 69 4.01 -7.22 -1.15
CA MET A 69 3.18 -7.43 -2.35
C MET A 69 3.53 -6.43 -3.46
N ALA A 70 3.81 -5.17 -3.12
CA ALA A 70 4.26 -4.16 -4.08
C ALA A 70 5.60 -4.56 -4.73
N GLU A 71 6.56 -5.05 -3.95
CA GLU A 71 7.84 -5.60 -4.44
C GLU A 71 7.61 -6.76 -5.42
N GLY A 72 6.69 -7.67 -5.09
CA GLY A 72 6.31 -8.78 -5.97
C GLY A 72 5.74 -8.30 -7.31
N ALA A 73 4.82 -7.34 -7.28
CA ALA A 73 4.24 -6.74 -8.48
C ALA A 73 5.32 -6.02 -9.33
N ILE A 74 6.20 -5.24 -8.68
CA ILE A 74 7.31 -4.55 -9.35
C ILE A 74 8.29 -5.55 -9.98
N SER A 75 8.57 -6.68 -9.33
CA SER A 75 9.40 -7.73 -9.91
C SER A 75 8.83 -8.27 -11.23
N ALA A 76 7.51 -8.50 -11.30
CA ALA A 76 6.85 -8.92 -12.53
C ALA A 76 6.89 -7.81 -13.60
N LEU A 77 6.64 -6.56 -13.20
CA LEU A 77 6.75 -5.40 -14.11
C LEU A 77 8.16 -5.26 -14.66
N ASN A 78 9.21 -5.39 -13.83
CA ASN A 78 10.61 -5.34 -14.26
C ASN A 78 10.93 -6.45 -15.27
N THR A 79 10.42 -7.67 -15.04
CA THR A 79 10.61 -8.80 -15.96
C THR A 79 9.99 -8.51 -17.34
N ALA A 80 8.89 -7.77 -17.36
CA ALA A 80 8.23 -7.34 -18.60
C ALA A 80 8.82 -6.05 -19.21
N GLY A 81 9.84 -5.45 -18.59
CA GLY A 81 10.52 -4.24 -19.07
C GLY A 81 9.98 -2.92 -18.54
N TYR A 82 8.98 -2.97 -17.64
CA TYR A 82 8.39 -1.80 -16.98
C TYR A 82 9.06 -1.54 -15.63
N ASN A 83 8.89 -0.34 -15.08
CA ASN A 83 9.36 0.05 -13.74
C ASN A 83 10.87 -0.23 -13.50
N THR A 84 11.69 -0.18 -14.54
CA THR A 84 13.12 -0.54 -14.44
C THR A 84 13.97 0.55 -13.78
N GLY A 85 13.43 1.76 -13.61
CA GLY A 85 14.18 2.95 -13.18
C GLY A 85 15.13 3.52 -14.27
N LYS A 86 15.07 3.01 -15.50
CA LYS A 86 15.90 3.48 -16.63
C LYS A 86 15.12 4.49 -17.46
N GLU A 87 15.83 5.42 -18.06
CA GLU A 87 15.26 6.35 -19.03
C GLU A 87 14.56 5.60 -20.17
N GLY A 88 13.36 6.06 -20.54
CA GLY A 88 12.54 5.44 -21.60
C GLY A 88 11.75 4.21 -21.15
N SER A 89 11.90 3.73 -19.92
CA SER A 89 11.05 2.67 -19.40
C SER A 89 9.73 3.23 -18.89
N THR A 90 8.62 2.68 -19.35
CA THR A 90 7.30 3.00 -18.78
C THR A 90 7.25 2.59 -17.31
N THR A 91 6.82 3.51 -16.48
CA THR A 91 6.65 3.27 -15.03
C THR A 91 5.18 3.29 -14.68
N VAL A 92 4.66 2.14 -14.27
CA VAL A 92 3.32 2.01 -13.68
C VAL A 92 3.40 2.44 -12.23
N PRO A 93 2.58 3.40 -11.75
CA PRO A 93 2.53 3.75 -10.34
C PRO A 93 2.14 2.55 -9.49
N VAL A 94 3.02 2.15 -8.57
CA VAL A 94 2.77 1.07 -7.60
C VAL A 94 2.82 1.67 -6.19
N PHE A 95 1.81 1.35 -5.39
CA PHE A 95 1.71 1.80 -4.00
C PHE A 95 1.60 0.59 -3.07
N GLY A 96 2.22 0.71 -1.89
CA GLY A 96 2.19 -0.27 -0.82
C GLY A 96 1.83 0.35 0.53
N VAL A 97 2.06 -0.42 1.58
CA VAL A 97 1.92 -0.03 2.99
C VAL A 97 3.08 -0.66 3.75
N ASP A 98 3.63 0.03 4.72
CA ASP A 98 4.59 -0.29 5.78
C ASP A 98 5.83 0.61 5.77
N ALA A 99 6.26 1.13 4.63
CA ALA A 99 7.52 1.85 4.42
C ALA A 99 8.75 0.98 4.81
N THR A 100 8.78 -0.25 4.31
CA THR A 100 9.94 -1.14 4.48
C THR A 100 11.20 -0.54 3.85
N ALA A 101 12.39 -0.94 4.31
CA ALA A 101 13.64 -0.48 3.73
C ALA A 101 13.73 -0.75 2.22
N ALA A 102 13.26 -1.93 1.78
CA ALA A 102 13.22 -2.30 0.36
C ALA A 102 12.28 -1.39 -0.46
N ALA A 103 11.08 -1.09 0.07
CA ALA A 103 10.15 -0.17 -0.59
C ALA A 103 10.74 1.25 -0.70
N VAL A 104 11.42 1.73 0.36
CA VAL A 104 12.12 3.03 0.35
C VAL A 104 13.18 3.08 -0.76
N GLU A 105 13.96 2.01 -0.94
CA GLU A 105 14.93 1.91 -2.04
C GLU A 105 14.26 1.90 -3.42
N LEU A 106 13.14 1.19 -3.57
CA LEU A 106 12.37 1.15 -4.81
C LEU A 106 11.78 2.52 -5.15
N ILE A 107 11.32 3.27 -4.15
CA ILE A 107 10.84 4.65 -4.34
C ILE A 107 12.00 5.55 -4.73
N GLY A 108 13.13 5.49 -4.02
CA GLY A 108 14.33 6.28 -4.33
C GLY A 108 14.92 6.00 -5.72
N SER A 109 14.72 4.79 -6.25
CA SER A 109 15.14 4.40 -7.61
C SER A 109 14.07 4.63 -8.68
N GLY A 110 12.94 5.25 -8.36
CA GLY A 110 11.85 5.54 -9.30
C GLY A 110 11.07 4.31 -9.80
N LYS A 111 11.18 3.18 -9.12
CA LYS A 111 10.48 1.92 -9.47
C LYS A 111 9.14 1.76 -8.78
N MET A 112 8.95 2.46 -7.67
CA MET A 112 7.73 2.48 -6.86
C MET A 112 7.31 3.94 -6.65
N ALA A 113 6.02 4.21 -6.69
CA ALA A 113 5.49 5.58 -6.58
C ALA A 113 5.39 6.07 -5.14
N GLY A 114 5.16 5.16 -4.18
CA GLY A 114 5.03 5.53 -2.78
C GLY A 114 4.49 4.41 -1.93
N THR A 115 4.53 4.63 -0.61
CA THR A 115 3.98 3.74 0.39
C THR A 115 3.32 4.53 1.52
N VAL A 116 2.53 3.86 2.33
CA VAL A 116 1.94 4.40 3.55
C VAL A 116 2.76 3.90 4.74
N LYS A 117 3.45 4.83 5.42
CA LYS A 117 4.24 4.50 6.61
C LYS A 117 3.32 4.25 7.80
N GLN A 118 3.48 3.11 8.45
CA GLN A 118 2.96 2.84 9.77
C GLN A 118 3.94 3.41 10.82
N ASP A 119 3.42 4.15 11.81
CA ASP A 119 4.24 4.71 12.89
C ASP A 119 4.52 3.64 13.95
N ALA A 120 5.54 2.83 13.71
CA ALA A 120 5.93 1.75 14.63
C ALA A 120 6.42 2.29 15.98
N GLU A 121 7.08 3.45 16.00
CA GLU A 121 7.57 4.08 17.25
C GLU A 121 6.38 4.58 18.07
N GLY A 122 5.44 5.27 17.46
CA GLY A 122 4.21 5.71 18.13
C GLY A 122 3.36 4.54 18.63
N LEU A 123 3.28 3.45 17.85
CA LEU A 123 2.61 2.23 18.29
C LEU A 123 3.30 1.62 19.51
N ALA A 124 4.62 1.48 19.49
CA ALA A 124 5.39 0.95 20.61
C ALA A 124 5.25 1.84 21.86
N GLY A 125 5.35 3.16 21.70
CA GLY A 125 5.16 4.12 22.78
C GLY A 125 3.78 4.01 23.43
N ALA A 126 2.73 3.95 22.63
CA ALA A 126 1.37 3.76 23.13
C ALA A 126 1.19 2.44 23.89
N VAL A 127 1.77 1.33 23.39
CA VAL A 127 1.75 0.04 24.10
C VAL A 127 2.48 0.12 25.45
N VAL A 128 3.66 0.72 25.49
CA VAL A 128 4.43 0.91 26.75
C VAL A 128 3.61 1.71 27.76
N ARG A 129 2.93 2.79 27.33
CA ARG A 129 2.07 3.59 28.23
C ARG A 129 0.90 2.79 28.78
N LEU A 130 0.21 2.05 27.92
CA LEU A 130 -0.89 1.19 28.34
C LEU A 130 -0.44 0.19 29.43
N VAL A 131 0.69 -0.48 29.20
CA VAL A 131 1.25 -1.44 30.18
C VAL A 131 1.66 -0.73 31.46
N THR A 132 2.32 0.41 31.38
CA THR A 132 2.73 1.20 32.57
C THR A 132 1.52 1.64 33.37
N ASN A 133 0.47 2.15 32.72
CA ASN A 133 -0.77 2.55 33.39
C ASN A 133 -1.44 1.36 34.09
N ALA A 134 -1.53 0.22 33.39
CA ALA A 134 -2.11 -1.01 33.96
C ALA A 134 -1.37 -1.48 35.22
N VAL A 135 -0.04 -1.51 35.19
CA VAL A 135 0.79 -1.93 36.34
C VAL A 135 0.72 -0.94 37.49
N SER A 136 0.61 0.35 37.18
CA SER A 136 0.51 1.42 38.21
C SER A 136 -0.91 1.64 38.76
N GLY A 137 -1.91 0.92 38.26
CA GLY A 137 -3.31 1.08 38.68
C GLY A 137 -3.94 2.38 38.17
N ASN A 138 -3.36 3.03 37.17
CA ASN A 138 -3.92 4.21 36.52
C ASN A 138 -5.01 3.80 35.49
N ALA A 139 -5.82 4.77 35.05
CA ALA A 139 -6.69 4.55 33.90
C ALA A 139 -5.82 4.23 32.67
N LEU A 140 -6.20 3.21 31.88
CA LEU A 140 -5.40 2.71 30.76
C LEU A 140 -5.07 3.80 29.73
N ASP A 141 -5.99 4.72 29.52
CA ASP A 141 -5.90 5.82 28.56
C ASP A 141 -5.27 7.11 29.13
N SER A 142 -4.70 7.06 30.32
CA SER A 142 -4.01 8.20 30.93
C SER A 142 -2.69 8.48 30.20
N ASP A 143 -2.46 9.75 29.87
CA ASP A 143 -1.18 10.25 29.31
C ASP A 143 -0.61 9.39 28.17
N LEU A 144 -1.34 9.32 27.08
CA LEU A 144 -0.96 8.56 25.89
C LEU A 144 -0.03 9.32 24.92
N GLU A 145 0.77 10.27 25.40
CA GLU A 145 1.76 11.03 24.61
C GLU A 145 1.18 11.72 23.36
N GLY A 146 -0.04 12.23 23.46
CA GLY A 146 -0.73 12.95 22.38
C GLY A 146 -1.70 12.10 21.57
N TYR A 147 -1.72 10.79 21.72
CA TYR A 147 -2.77 9.95 21.18
C TYR A 147 -4.03 9.99 22.04
N LYS A 148 -5.18 9.79 21.40
CA LYS A 148 -6.48 9.75 22.09
C LYS A 148 -7.12 8.38 21.93
N ALA A 149 -7.75 7.93 22.99
CA ALA A 149 -8.63 6.77 22.90
C ALA A 149 -9.87 7.12 22.07
N ASP A 150 -10.22 6.25 21.16
CA ASP A 150 -11.54 6.28 20.50
C ASP A 150 -12.52 5.53 21.39
N GLU A 151 -13.28 6.28 22.20
CA GLU A 151 -14.20 5.75 23.18
C GLU A 151 -15.30 4.87 22.56
N SER A 152 -15.64 5.09 21.30
CA SER A 152 -16.68 4.35 20.60
C SER A 152 -16.31 2.89 20.33
N VAL A 153 -15.01 2.57 20.26
CA VAL A 153 -14.48 1.23 19.89
C VAL A 153 -13.33 0.76 20.77
N PHE A 154 -13.02 1.45 21.86
CA PHE A 154 -11.91 1.12 22.77
C PHE A 154 -10.57 0.92 22.04
N LYS A 155 -10.20 1.86 21.18
CA LYS A 155 -8.96 1.81 20.38
C LYS A 155 -8.17 3.09 20.55
N ILE A 156 -6.84 2.96 20.53
CA ILE A 156 -5.95 4.08 20.32
C ILE A 156 -5.54 4.06 18.84
N ARG A 157 -5.77 5.17 18.15
CA ARG A 157 -5.44 5.29 16.73
C ARG A 157 -4.11 5.98 16.56
N ILE A 158 -3.14 5.26 16.02
CA ILE A 158 -1.87 5.80 15.58
C ILE A 158 -2.01 6.20 14.10
N PRO A 159 -1.81 7.46 13.76
CA PRO A 159 -2.02 7.92 12.38
C PRO A 159 -0.97 7.34 11.43
N TYR A 160 -1.38 7.07 10.21
CA TYR A 160 -0.48 6.73 9.12
C TYR A 160 0.08 7.99 8.45
N ALA A 161 1.24 7.85 7.82
CA ALA A 161 1.85 8.91 7.01
C ALA A 161 2.15 8.43 5.59
N LYS A 162 1.99 9.31 4.60
CA LYS A 162 2.43 9.01 3.24
C LYS A 162 3.95 9.10 3.15
N TYR A 163 4.55 8.23 2.34
CA TYR A 163 5.97 8.28 1.98
C TYR A 163 6.12 8.14 0.46
N THR A 164 6.74 9.14 -0.15
CA THR A 164 6.93 9.21 -1.62
C THR A 164 8.38 9.54 -2.01
N GLY A 165 9.30 9.51 -1.03
CA GLY A 165 10.69 9.95 -1.19
C GLY A 165 10.91 11.39 -0.76
#